data_cab6542f40a9e94ed4f1e804e4fe436d
#
_entry.id   cab6542f40a9e94ed4f1e804e4fe436d
#
_cell.length_a   1.000
_cell.length_b   1.000
_cell.length_c   1.000
_cell.angle_alpha   90.00
_cell.angle_beta   90.00
_cell.angle_gamma   90.00
#
_symmetry.space_group_name_H-M   'P 1'
#
loop_
_entity.id
_entity.type
_entity.pdbx_description
1 polymer ?
#
loop_
_entity_poly.entity_id
_entity_poly.type
_entity_poly.pdbx_seq_one_letter_code
_entity_poly.pdbx_strand_id
1 'polypeptide(L)'
;MEIRKKIASKTEEGREWDMVFFKVRFNNFRDVSGSTANEVVDREEWDECECVLCLPDSYTDDGEETPLILSCHGAGSYVREEENKTGGVAYCRECIKRGYAVLDVCGSQPHGLTMGCPEHIFALHKAYLYAVKHYNLSKRVLVAGASMGGHTAMNFAHTFPGIVIALGLIYPRLNMDGVTIGDHYCIGTWDKTKKSETTGYSTHDRIVQIYRFPEDEWYEPNTVGFNPYKTRSFINQEGKRVVIPPCPIKVWQGDSDLTVDPVMVTEFVESVRRSGSYIEFHLMEGVGHKMNDVMRTELAMWFDRFI
;
A
#
# COMPACT_ATOMS: atom_id res chain seq x y z
N MET A 1 20.93 -13.79 -4.45
CA MET A 1 22.24 -13.12 -4.68
C MET A 1 22.02 -11.66 -4.37
N GLU A 2 22.64 -11.13 -3.32
CA GLU A 2 22.47 -9.74 -2.92
C GLU A 2 23.25 -8.85 -3.89
N ILE A 3 22.59 -7.99 -4.61
CA ILE A 3 23.25 -6.90 -5.32
C ILE A 3 23.01 -5.63 -4.50
N ARG A 4 23.96 -5.29 -3.64
CA ARG A 4 23.98 -4.00 -2.95
C ARG A 4 24.60 -2.98 -3.90
N LYS A 5 23.78 -2.16 -4.55
CA LYS A 5 24.24 -0.91 -5.15
C LYS A 5 23.75 0.23 -4.29
N LYS A 6 24.69 0.93 -3.68
CA LYS A 6 24.44 2.20 -3.01
C LYS A 6 24.42 3.28 -4.09
N ILE A 7 23.25 3.81 -4.39
CA ILE A 7 23.10 4.89 -5.37
C ILE A 7 22.75 6.14 -4.57
N ALA A 8 23.68 7.08 -4.51
CA ALA A 8 23.40 8.40 -3.96
C ALA A 8 22.44 9.14 -4.90
N SER A 9 21.27 9.53 -4.40
CA SER A 9 20.32 10.35 -5.16
C SER A 9 20.45 11.80 -4.74
N LYS A 10 20.84 12.68 -5.67
CA LYS A 10 20.83 14.12 -5.43
C LYS A 10 19.39 14.63 -5.54
N THR A 11 18.89 15.23 -4.46
CA THR A 11 17.63 15.98 -4.52
C THR A 11 17.85 17.34 -5.16
N GLU A 12 16.79 17.98 -5.65
CA GLU A 12 16.79 19.35 -6.15
C GLU A 12 17.34 20.38 -5.13
N GLU A 13 17.37 20.01 -3.83
CA GLU A 13 17.86 20.83 -2.72
C GLU A 13 19.27 20.44 -2.27
N GLY A 14 19.98 19.58 -3.00
CA GLY A 14 21.36 19.17 -2.66
C GLY A 14 21.48 18.21 -1.49
N ARG A 15 20.35 17.70 -0.92
CA ARG A 15 20.37 16.63 0.06
C ARG A 15 20.43 15.29 -0.64
N GLU A 16 21.34 14.44 -0.19
CA GLU A 16 21.54 13.09 -0.70
C GLU A 16 20.94 12.10 0.32
N TRP A 17 20.20 11.11 -0.14
CA TRP A 17 19.85 9.92 0.63
C TRP A 17 20.35 8.69 -0.09
N ASP A 18 20.68 7.67 0.67
CA ASP A 18 21.14 6.42 0.11
C ASP A 18 19.93 5.59 -0.35
N MET A 19 19.96 5.14 -1.59
CA MET A 19 19.00 4.16 -2.12
C MET A 19 19.68 2.80 -2.24
N VAL A 20 19.08 1.80 -1.62
CA VAL A 20 19.53 0.42 -1.69
C VAL A 20 18.49 -0.40 -2.42
N PHE A 21 18.84 -0.91 -3.60
CA PHE A 21 18.01 -1.86 -4.32
C PHE A 21 18.41 -3.30 -3.93
N PHE A 22 17.40 -4.14 -3.74
CA PHE A 22 17.60 -5.55 -3.43
C PHE A 22 16.41 -6.37 -3.92
N LYS A 23 16.54 -7.69 -3.90
CA LYS A 23 15.47 -8.60 -4.29
C LYS A 23 15.11 -9.51 -3.13
N VAL A 24 13.82 -9.78 -2.98
CA VAL A 24 13.31 -10.77 -2.04
C VAL A 24 12.58 -11.86 -2.81
N ARG A 25 12.67 -13.10 -2.30
CA ARG A 25 11.89 -14.22 -2.80
C ARG A 25 10.67 -14.40 -1.91
N PHE A 26 9.54 -14.66 -2.51
CA PHE A 26 8.30 -14.96 -1.81
C PHE A 26 7.56 -16.09 -2.52
N ASN A 27 6.72 -16.81 -1.77
CA ASN A 27 5.91 -17.87 -2.35
C ASN A 27 4.90 -17.29 -3.33
N ASN A 28 4.92 -17.84 -4.53
CA ASN A 28 3.90 -17.56 -5.51
C ASN A 28 2.69 -18.42 -5.23
N PHE A 29 1.62 -17.82 -4.67
CA PHE A 29 0.37 -18.51 -4.38
C PHE A 29 -0.44 -18.87 -5.65
N ARG A 30 0.18 -18.80 -6.85
CA ARG A 30 -0.51 -18.95 -8.13
C ARG A 30 -1.20 -20.29 -8.35
N ASP A 31 -0.97 -21.30 -7.53
CA ASP A 31 -1.49 -22.63 -7.75
C ASP A 31 -2.44 -23.17 -6.67
N VAL A 32 -3.06 -22.28 -5.91
CA VAL A 32 -4.03 -22.70 -4.90
C VAL A 32 -5.45 -22.73 -5.49
N SER A 33 -5.61 -23.36 -6.66
CA SER A 33 -6.95 -23.70 -7.13
C SER A 33 -7.52 -24.79 -6.23
N GLY A 34 -8.40 -24.41 -5.31
CA GLY A 34 -9.20 -25.32 -4.50
C GLY A 34 -8.75 -25.58 -3.06
N SER A 35 -7.69 -24.93 -2.55
CA SER A 35 -7.36 -25.01 -1.14
C SER A 35 -7.86 -23.77 -0.39
N THR A 36 -8.43 -24.01 0.80
CA THR A 36 -8.73 -22.93 1.74
C THR A 36 -7.43 -22.27 2.17
N ALA A 37 -7.45 -20.98 2.51
CA ALA A 37 -6.29 -20.14 2.84
C ALA A 37 -5.36 -20.67 3.96
N ASN A 38 -5.64 -21.84 4.52
CA ASN A 38 -4.88 -22.50 5.57
C ASN A 38 -3.97 -23.65 5.07
N GLU A 39 -4.07 -24.05 3.80
CA GLU A 39 -3.13 -25.02 3.24
C GLU A 39 -1.97 -24.27 2.57
N VAL A 40 -0.94 -24.02 3.35
CA VAL A 40 0.38 -23.64 2.81
C VAL A 40 0.90 -24.87 2.07
N VAL A 41 0.59 -24.97 0.79
CA VAL A 41 1.23 -25.96 -0.06
C VAL A 41 2.66 -25.48 -0.30
N ASP A 42 3.60 -26.21 0.24
CA ASP A 42 5.04 -26.03 0.05
C ASP A 42 5.37 -26.39 -1.42
N ARG A 43 5.13 -25.41 -2.33
CA ARG A 43 5.54 -25.52 -3.73
C ARG A 43 6.81 -24.72 -3.91
N GLU A 44 7.80 -25.34 -4.54
CA GLU A 44 9.13 -24.81 -4.80
C GLU A 44 9.17 -23.61 -5.78
N GLU A 45 8.04 -23.09 -6.23
CA GLU A 45 8.00 -21.93 -7.13
C GLU A 45 8.04 -20.61 -6.36
N TRP A 46 9.20 -19.98 -6.38
CA TRP A 46 9.45 -18.68 -5.78
C TRP A 46 9.51 -17.60 -6.86
N ASP A 47 8.71 -16.54 -6.67
CA ASP A 47 8.87 -15.32 -7.44
C ASP A 47 9.85 -14.36 -6.74
N GLU A 48 10.54 -13.56 -7.55
CA GLU A 48 11.40 -12.49 -7.05
C GLU A 48 10.69 -11.14 -7.17
N CYS A 49 10.84 -10.31 -6.16
CA CYS A 49 10.34 -8.94 -6.11
C CYS A 49 11.49 -7.97 -5.93
N GLU A 50 11.59 -6.99 -6.80
CA GLU A 50 12.52 -5.87 -6.64
C GLU A 50 12.02 -4.92 -5.55
N CYS A 51 12.94 -4.49 -4.70
CA CYS A 51 12.68 -3.62 -3.54
C CYS A 51 13.65 -2.45 -3.56
N VAL A 52 13.22 -1.32 -3.01
CA VAL A 52 14.08 -0.16 -2.74
C VAL A 52 13.93 0.28 -1.30
N LEU A 53 15.04 0.43 -0.59
CA LEU A 53 15.12 1.05 0.72
C LEU A 53 15.86 2.39 0.58
N CYS A 54 15.19 3.48 0.93
CA CYS A 54 15.80 4.79 1.04
C CYS A 54 16.16 5.04 2.49
N LEU A 55 17.43 5.33 2.75
CA LEU A 55 17.95 5.66 4.06
C LEU A 55 18.20 7.18 4.16
N PRO A 56 17.73 7.85 5.22
CA PRO A 56 17.96 9.28 5.40
C PRO A 56 19.43 9.56 5.71
N ASP A 57 19.88 10.81 5.53
CA ASP A 57 21.26 11.23 5.83
C ASP A 57 21.65 10.99 7.30
N SER A 58 20.67 10.97 8.20
CA SER A 58 20.86 10.71 9.62
C SER A 58 21.03 9.23 9.97
N TYR A 59 20.87 8.33 9.01
CA TYR A 59 20.96 6.89 9.26
C TYR A 59 22.38 6.48 9.67
N THR A 60 22.47 5.65 10.71
CA THR A 60 23.71 4.97 11.11
C THR A 60 23.44 3.52 11.50
N ASP A 61 24.41 2.64 11.23
CA ASP A 61 24.24 1.19 11.49
C ASP A 61 24.23 0.85 12.99
N ASP A 62 24.82 1.70 13.82
CA ASP A 62 25.08 1.49 15.26
C ASP A 62 24.50 2.61 16.17
N GLY A 63 23.66 3.49 15.62
CA GLY A 63 22.97 4.55 16.35
C GLY A 63 21.61 4.15 16.91
N GLU A 64 20.73 5.13 17.06
CA GLU A 64 19.33 4.88 17.38
C GLU A 64 18.61 4.22 16.19
N GLU A 65 17.61 3.36 16.49
CA GLU A 65 16.82 2.73 15.44
C GLU A 65 16.10 3.80 14.59
N THR A 66 16.33 3.76 13.28
CA THR A 66 15.68 4.68 12.34
C THR A 66 14.23 4.29 12.11
N PRO A 67 13.26 5.20 12.26
CA PRO A 67 11.85 4.92 11.98
C PRO A 67 11.65 4.47 10.53
N LEU A 68 10.86 3.42 10.33
CA LEU A 68 10.62 2.83 9.01
C LEU A 68 9.20 3.10 8.52
N ILE A 69 9.08 3.60 7.30
CA ILE A 69 7.82 3.71 6.55
C ILE A 69 7.81 2.64 5.45
N LEU A 70 6.76 1.83 5.39
CA LEU A 70 6.43 1.04 4.22
C LEU A 70 5.60 1.93 3.29
N SER A 71 6.13 2.19 2.10
CA SER A 71 5.45 2.97 1.08
C SER A 71 4.77 2.04 0.09
N CYS A 72 3.49 2.27 -0.14
CA CYS A 72 2.69 1.51 -1.09
C CYS A 72 2.36 2.41 -2.28
N HIS A 73 2.93 2.11 -3.44
CA HIS A 73 2.80 2.94 -4.64
C HIS A 73 1.41 2.86 -5.28
N GLY A 74 1.06 3.90 -6.03
CA GLY A 74 -0.14 3.95 -6.87
C GLY A 74 0.03 3.14 -8.16
N ALA A 75 -1.08 2.94 -8.87
CA ALA A 75 -1.07 2.27 -10.18
C ALA A 75 -0.17 3.02 -11.18
N GLY A 76 0.61 2.26 -11.94
CA GLY A 76 1.58 2.80 -12.90
C GLY A 76 2.92 3.22 -12.31
N SER A 77 3.08 3.19 -10.98
CA SER A 77 4.38 3.28 -10.31
C SER A 77 4.88 1.88 -9.98
N TYR A 78 6.19 1.69 -9.97
CA TYR A 78 6.83 0.41 -9.65
C TYR A 78 8.28 0.62 -9.21
N VAL A 79 8.86 -0.38 -8.58
CA VAL A 79 10.28 -0.41 -8.21
C VAL A 79 11.05 -1.17 -9.28
N ARG A 80 12.10 -0.58 -9.83
CA ARG A 80 13.03 -1.24 -10.75
C ARG A 80 14.39 -0.56 -10.73
N GLU A 81 15.42 -1.31 -10.37
CA GLU A 81 16.80 -0.80 -10.25
C GLU A 81 17.34 -0.28 -11.58
N GLU A 82 17.18 -1.06 -12.65
CA GLU A 82 17.72 -0.73 -13.98
C GLU A 82 17.16 0.59 -14.55
N GLU A 83 15.94 0.96 -14.16
CA GLU A 83 15.25 2.17 -14.60
C GLU A 83 15.30 3.30 -13.57
N ASN A 84 15.97 3.12 -12.43
CA ASN A 84 15.92 4.03 -11.28
C ASN A 84 14.49 4.35 -10.81
N LYS A 85 13.59 3.38 -10.90
CA LYS A 85 12.20 3.53 -10.42
C LYS A 85 12.10 3.16 -8.96
N THR A 86 11.56 4.07 -8.17
CA THR A 86 11.49 3.96 -6.70
C THR A 86 10.07 3.82 -6.17
N GLY A 87 9.11 3.47 -7.01
CA GLY A 87 7.73 3.25 -6.60
C GLY A 87 7.09 4.49 -5.95
N GLY A 88 6.61 4.33 -4.74
CA GLY A 88 5.94 5.38 -3.96
C GLY A 88 6.86 6.17 -3.02
N VAL A 89 8.18 5.96 -3.06
CA VAL A 89 9.12 6.69 -2.19
C VAL A 89 8.94 8.21 -2.30
N ALA A 90 8.66 8.72 -3.51
CA ALA A 90 8.42 10.14 -3.73
C ALA A 90 7.25 10.72 -2.91
N TYR A 91 6.29 9.90 -2.49
CA TYR A 91 5.20 10.34 -1.59
C TYR A 91 5.72 10.68 -0.20
N CYS A 92 6.77 9.97 0.24
CA CYS A 92 7.36 10.06 1.58
C CYS A 92 8.62 10.93 1.65
N ARG A 93 8.95 11.71 0.60
CA ARG A 93 10.21 12.50 0.59
C ARG A 93 10.34 13.47 1.77
N GLU A 94 9.25 14.08 2.24
CA GLU A 94 9.29 14.95 3.42
C GLU A 94 9.54 14.16 4.71
N CYS A 95 9.13 12.89 4.76
CA CYS A 95 9.48 12.00 5.86
C CYS A 95 10.98 11.65 5.83
N ILE A 96 11.56 11.36 4.65
CA ILE A 96 13.00 11.07 4.53
C ILE A 96 13.84 12.26 5.03
N LYS A 97 13.46 13.49 4.68
CA LYS A 97 14.11 14.71 5.17
C LYS A 97 14.05 14.86 6.70
N ARG A 98 13.09 14.21 7.35
CA ARG A 98 12.89 14.21 8.81
C ARG A 98 13.51 13.00 9.50
N GLY A 99 14.28 12.18 8.78
CA GLY A 99 15.01 11.07 9.35
C GLY A 99 14.29 9.71 9.27
N TYR A 100 13.25 9.56 8.46
CA TYR A 100 12.59 8.27 8.21
C TYR A 100 13.29 7.50 7.11
N ALA A 101 13.48 6.21 7.30
CA ALA A 101 13.74 5.29 6.19
C ALA A 101 12.42 4.93 5.48
N VAL A 102 12.49 4.71 4.17
CA VAL A 102 11.32 4.37 3.35
C VAL A 102 11.60 3.15 2.50
N LEU A 103 10.75 2.13 2.62
CA LEU A 103 10.82 0.88 1.86
C LEU A 103 9.61 0.77 0.92
N ASP A 104 9.84 0.47 -0.36
CA ASP A 104 8.80 0.10 -1.31
C ASP A 104 9.22 -1.14 -2.12
N VAL A 105 8.24 -1.84 -2.69
CA VAL A 105 8.44 -3.09 -3.43
C VAL A 105 7.64 -3.08 -4.72
N CYS A 106 8.19 -3.67 -5.78
CA CYS A 106 7.48 -3.76 -7.05
C CYS A 106 6.26 -4.70 -7.00
N GLY A 107 6.35 -5.74 -6.19
CA GLY A 107 5.40 -6.85 -6.28
C GLY A 107 5.68 -7.75 -7.49
N SER A 108 4.91 -8.81 -7.62
CA SER A 108 5.07 -9.80 -8.70
C SER A 108 4.36 -9.39 -10.00
N GLN A 109 3.64 -8.28 -10.01
CA GLN A 109 2.79 -7.91 -11.13
C GLN A 109 3.46 -6.91 -12.08
N PRO A 110 3.29 -7.08 -13.40
CA PRO A 110 3.80 -6.14 -14.38
C PRO A 110 3.35 -4.71 -14.11
N HIS A 111 4.25 -3.76 -14.26
CA HIS A 111 3.99 -2.32 -14.11
C HIS A 111 3.35 -1.91 -12.77
N GLY A 112 3.60 -2.67 -11.71
CA GLY A 112 3.16 -2.34 -10.36
C GLY A 112 1.64 -2.36 -10.13
N LEU A 113 0.86 -2.99 -10.99
CA LEU A 113 -0.60 -3.12 -10.83
C LEU A 113 -0.92 -4.31 -9.92
N THR A 114 -0.75 -4.14 -8.63
CA THR A 114 -0.86 -5.22 -7.64
C THR A 114 -2.21 -5.29 -6.94
N MET A 115 -2.96 -4.19 -6.93
CA MET A 115 -4.26 -4.07 -6.26
C MET A 115 -4.29 -4.66 -4.84
N GLY A 116 -3.16 -4.59 -4.12
CA GLY A 116 -3.03 -5.12 -2.76
C GLY A 116 -3.30 -6.63 -2.64
N CYS A 117 -3.00 -7.41 -3.69
CA CYS A 117 -3.19 -8.86 -3.69
C CYS A 117 -2.31 -9.56 -2.65
N PRO A 118 -2.65 -10.79 -2.26
CA PRO A 118 -1.88 -11.55 -1.27
C PRO A 118 -0.39 -11.61 -1.57
N GLU A 119 -0.02 -11.90 -2.81
CA GLU A 119 1.38 -12.00 -3.24
C GLU A 119 2.15 -10.72 -2.97
N HIS A 120 1.56 -9.56 -3.28
CA HIS A 120 2.20 -8.27 -3.04
C HIS A 120 2.32 -7.97 -1.54
N ILE A 121 1.29 -8.28 -0.76
CA ILE A 121 1.29 -8.09 0.70
C ILE A 121 2.40 -8.93 1.35
N PHE A 122 2.54 -10.19 0.93
CA PHE A 122 3.61 -11.06 1.45
C PHE A 122 5.00 -10.68 0.92
N ALA A 123 5.13 -10.20 -0.32
CA ALA A 123 6.39 -9.66 -0.84
C ALA A 123 6.84 -8.43 -0.02
N LEU A 124 5.92 -7.51 0.28
CA LEU A 124 6.20 -6.35 1.12
C LEU A 124 6.63 -6.77 2.54
N HIS A 125 5.97 -7.76 3.12
CA HIS A 125 6.37 -8.30 4.42
C HIS A 125 7.75 -8.96 4.39
N LYS A 126 8.08 -9.70 3.34
CA LYS A 126 9.43 -10.29 3.18
C LYS A 126 10.50 -9.22 3.04
N ALA A 127 10.23 -8.15 2.27
CA ALA A 127 11.12 -7.01 2.14
C ALA A 127 11.32 -6.28 3.48
N TYR A 128 10.25 -6.08 4.25
CA TYR A 128 10.31 -5.56 5.61
C TYR A 128 11.21 -6.42 6.52
N LEU A 129 11.00 -7.74 6.56
CA LEU A 129 11.82 -8.65 7.37
C LEU A 129 13.30 -8.60 6.97
N TYR A 130 13.58 -8.51 5.67
CA TYR A 130 14.93 -8.32 5.16
C TYR A 130 15.53 -7.00 5.67
N ALA A 131 14.80 -5.90 5.50
CA ALA A 131 15.26 -4.57 5.86
C ALA A 131 15.59 -4.46 7.36
N VAL A 132 14.69 -4.86 8.25
CA VAL A 132 14.92 -4.80 9.72
C VAL A 132 15.97 -5.80 10.23
N LYS A 133 16.30 -6.82 9.44
CA LYS A 133 17.38 -7.75 9.75
C LYS A 133 18.76 -7.21 9.41
N HIS A 134 18.87 -6.42 8.34
CA HIS A 134 20.13 -6.00 7.75
C HIS A 134 20.49 -4.54 8.00
N TYR A 135 19.54 -3.74 8.47
CA TYR A 135 19.66 -2.32 8.75
C TYR A 135 19.11 -1.99 10.13
N ASN A 136 19.64 -0.96 10.74
CA ASN A 136 19.22 -0.47 12.07
C ASN A 136 17.90 0.30 11.97
N LEU A 137 16.81 -0.43 11.77
CA LEU A 137 15.46 0.10 11.53
C LEU A 137 14.48 -0.36 12.60
N SER A 138 13.51 0.49 12.90
CA SER A 138 12.41 0.15 13.80
C SER A 138 11.63 -1.05 13.30
N LYS A 139 11.35 -2.00 14.20
CA LYS A 139 10.53 -3.20 13.91
C LYS A 139 9.04 -2.91 13.86
N ARG A 140 8.61 -1.80 14.43
CA ARG A 140 7.25 -1.30 14.26
C ARG A 140 7.25 -0.23 13.20
N VAL A 141 6.31 -0.29 12.26
CA VAL A 141 6.33 0.50 11.04
C VAL A 141 5.13 1.41 10.90
N LEU A 142 5.36 2.51 10.21
CA LEU A 142 4.34 3.37 9.66
C LEU A 142 4.07 2.91 8.22
N VAL A 143 2.84 3.04 7.73
CA VAL A 143 2.53 2.64 6.35
C VAL A 143 1.85 3.79 5.63
N ALA A 144 2.39 4.16 4.47
CA ALA A 144 1.84 5.18 3.59
C ALA A 144 1.35 4.56 2.28
N GLY A 145 0.18 4.96 1.80
CA GLY A 145 -0.33 4.45 0.52
C GLY A 145 -1.10 5.49 -0.26
N ALA A 146 -0.82 5.61 -1.56
CA ALA A 146 -1.52 6.53 -2.46
C ALA A 146 -2.30 5.77 -3.53
N SER A 147 -3.56 6.16 -3.77
CA SER A 147 -4.42 5.55 -4.79
C SER A 147 -4.55 4.03 -4.58
N MET A 148 -4.13 3.21 -5.54
CA MET A 148 -4.00 1.75 -5.40
C MET A 148 -3.17 1.35 -4.17
N GLY A 149 -2.12 2.11 -3.86
CA GLY A 149 -1.31 1.88 -2.67
C GLY A 149 -2.06 2.06 -1.35
N GLY A 150 -3.13 2.84 -1.31
CA GLY A 150 -4.04 2.91 -0.17
C GLY A 150 -4.72 1.57 0.11
N HIS A 151 -5.10 0.85 -0.94
CA HIS A 151 -5.62 -0.51 -0.86
C HIS A 151 -4.56 -1.47 -0.28
N THR A 152 -3.34 -1.41 -0.82
CA THR A 152 -2.20 -2.20 -0.34
C THR A 152 -1.89 -1.92 1.13
N ALA A 153 -1.82 -0.64 1.52
CA ALA A 153 -1.53 -0.22 2.89
C ALA A 153 -2.56 -0.76 3.90
N MET A 154 -3.85 -0.68 3.55
CA MET A 154 -4.93 -1.22 4.37
C MET A 154 -4.83 -2.75 4.50
N ASN A 155 -4.62 -3.46 3.39
CA ASN A 155 -4.51 -4.92 3.40
C ASN A 155 -3.27 -5.38 4.18
N PHE A 156 -2.15 -4.67 4.06
CA PHE A 156 -0.95 -4.96 4.83
C PHE A 156 -1.21 -4.80 6.35
N ALA A 157 -1.81 -3.69 6.75
CA ALA A 157 -2.12 -3.45 8.16
C ALA A 157 -3.17 -4.42 8.71
N HIS A 158 -4.10 -4.88 7.88
CA HIS A 158 -5.03 -5.94 8.23
C HIS A 158 -4.34 -7.29 8.44
N THR A 159 -3.41 -7.63 7.52
CA THR A 159 -2.72 -8.94 7.56
C THR A 159 -1.68 -8.99 8.69
N PHE A 160 -1.01 -7.88 8.98
CA PHE A 160 0.07 -7.77 9.96
C PHE A 160 -0.18 -6.68 11.03
N PRO A 161 -1.30 -6.73 11.77
CA PRO A 161 -1.69 -5.64 12.68
C PRO A 161 -0.70 -5.42 13.83
N GLY A 162 0.10 -6.43 14.18
CA GLY A 162 1.06 -6.35 15.29
C GLY A 162 2.28 -5.47 15.03
N ILE A 163 2.55 -5.15 13.77
CA ILE A 163 3.74 -4.35 13.40
C ILE A 163 3.40 -2.94 12.93
N VAL A 164 2.16 -2.65 12.54
CA VAL A 164 1.76 -1.34 12.02
C VAL A 164 1.36 -0.41 13.14
N ILE A 165 1.99 0.78 13.21
CA ILE A 165 1.75 1.80 14.22
C ILE A 165 0.63 2.75 13.79
N ALA A 166 0.71 3.25 12.55
CA ALA A 166 -0.26 4.17 11.98
C ALA A 166 -0.27 4.09 10.45
N LEU A 167 -1.39 4.51 9.86
CA LEU A 167 -1.60 4.59 8.41
C LEU A 167 -1.73 6.05 7.94
N GLY A 168 -1.11 6.36 6.79
CA GLY A 168 -1.35 7.58 6.02
C GLY A 168 -1.86 7.21 4.63
N LEU A 169 -3.12 7.54 4.31
CA LEU A 169 -3.80 7.14 3.10
C LEU A 169 -4.12 8.37 2.24
N ILE A 170 -3.57 8.42 1.03
CA ILE A 170 -3.63 9.57 0.14
C ILE A 170 -4.50 9.21 -1.06
N TYR A 171 -5.64 9.88 -1.22
CA TYR A 171 -6.68 9.58 -2.22
C TYR A 171 -6.84 8.06 -2.45
N PRO A 172 -7.09 7.29 -1.37
CA PRO A 172 -6.91 5.85 -1.37
C PRO A 172 -8.03 5.16 -2.14
N ARG A 173 -7.68 4.22 -3.00
CA ARG A 173 -8.65 3.28 -3.51
C ARG A 173 -8.93 2.23 -2.43
N LEU A 174 -10.18 2.14 -1.99
CA LEU A 174 -10.57 1.31 -0.85
C LEU A 174 -11.54 0.18 -1.21
N ASN A 175 -12.08 0.22 -2.43
CA ASN A 175 -13.00 -0.81 -2.92
C ASN A 175 -12.65 -1.21 -4.35
N MET A 176 -12.75 -2.49 -4.66
CA MET A 176 -12.50 -3.03 -5.99
C MET A 176 -13.76 -3.04 -6.86
N ASP A 177 -14.90 -3.35 -6.29
CA ASP A 177 -16.20 -3.30 -6.96
C ASP A 177 -16.86 -1.92 -6.78
N GLY A 178 -17.86 -1.63 -7.59
CA GLY A 178 -18.70 -0.45 -7.41
C GLY A 178 -19.58 -0.57 -6.17
N VAL A 179 -20.00 0.56 -5.63
CA VAL A 179 -20.91 0.63 -4.49
C VAL A 179 -21.88 1.79 -4.67
N THR A 180 -23.15 1.58 -4.30
CA THR A 180 -24.15 2.65 -4.25
C THR A 180 -24.25 3.19 -2.83
N ILE A 181 -24.12 4.50 -2.68
CA ILE A 181 -24.21 5.22 -1.42
C ILE A 181 -25.33 6.25 -1.55
N GLY A 182 -26.45 6.00 -0.89
CA GLY A 182 -27.68 6.75 -1.17
C GLY A 182 -28.10 6.54 -2.63
N ASP A 183 -28.27 7.64 -3.38
CA ASP A 183 -28.59 7.61 -4.82
C ASP A 183 -27.36 7.71 -5.73
N HIS A 184 -26.15 7.76 -5.15
CA HIS A 184 -24.92 7.92 -5.89
C HIS A 184 -24.20 6.58 -6.09
N TYR A 185 -23.90 6.25 -7.35
CA TYR A 185 -23.09 5.09 -7.69
C TYR A 185 -21.61 5.46 -7.78
N CYS A 186 -20.81 5.01 -6.83
CA CYS A 186 -19.37 5.16 -6.84
C CYS A 186 -18.75 4.05 -7.70
N ILE A 187 -18.07 4.44 -8.76
CA ILE A 187 -17.37 3.50 -9.65
C ILE A 187 -16.18 2.88 -8.91
N GLY A 188 -16.19 1.55 -8.80
CA GLY A 188 -15.03 0.79 -8.32
C GLY A 188 -13.95 0.63 -9.37
N THR A 189 -12.94 -0.18 -9.04
CA THR A 189 -11.90 -0.59 -9.99
C THR A 189 -12.42 -1.59 -11.03
N TRP A 190 -13.55 -2.18 -10.77
CA TRP A 190 -14.21 -3.16 -11.63
C TRP A 190 -14.97 -2.46 -12.78
N ASP A 191 -14.21 -1.84 -13.69
CA ASP A 191 -14.78 -1.17 -14.86
C ASP A 191 -14.23 -1.80 -16.15
N LYS A 192 -15.09 -2.57 -16.86
CA LYS A 192 -14.75 -3.21 -18.13
C LYS A 192 -14.58 -2.21 -19.29
N THR A 193 -15.09 -1.00 -19.14
CA THR A 193 -15.18 -0.04 -20.25
C THR A 193 -13.92 0.79 -20.41
N LYS A 194 -13.18 1.03 -19.32
CA LYS A 194 -11.96 1.85 -19.32
C LYS A 194 -10.73 0.99 -19.54
N LYS A 195 -10.19 1.01 -20.75
CA LYS A 195 -8.90 0.37 -21.07
C LYS A 195 -7.77 1.37 -20.94
N SER A 196 -6.64 0.91 -20.41
CA SER A 196 -5.41 1.69 -20.41
C SER A 196 -4.88 1.83 -21.84
N GLU A 197 -4.60 3.05 -22.28
CA GLU A 197 -3.98 3.32 -23.58
C GLU A 197 -2.61 2.64 -23.73
N THR A 198 -1.88 2.49 -22.61
CA THR A 198 -0.52 1.93 -22.59
C THR A 198 -0.53 0.40 -22.63
N THR A 199 -1.46 -0.26 -21.94
CA THR A 199 -1.45 -1.72 -21.78
C THR A 199 -2.54 -2.44 -22.57
N GLY A 200 -3.54 -1.72 -23.07
CA GLY A 200 -4.71 -2.30 -23.76
C GLY A 200 -5.67 -3.08 -22.85
N TYR A 201 -5.34 -3.24 -21.55
CA TYR A 201 -6.17 -3.94 -20.56
C TYR A 201 -6.99 -2.97 -19.74
N SER A 202 -8.21 -3.38 -19.40
CA SER A 202 -8.99 -2.67 -18.38
C SER A 202 -8.47 -2.98 -16.97
N THR A 203 -8.80 -2.15 -16.00
CA THR A 203 -8.52 -2.46 -14.58
C THR A 203 -9.24 -3.73 -14.16
N HIS A 204 -10.43 -3.97 -14.71
CA HIS A 204 -11.17 -5.21 -14.58
C HIS A 204 -10.33 -6.43 -14.98
N ASP A 205 -9.78 -6.45 -16.20
CA ASP A 205 -8.99 -7.59 -16.70
C ASP A 205 -7.79 -7.88 -15.78
N ARG A 206 -7.21 -6.82 -15.20
CA ARG A 206 -6.11 -6.97 -14.25
C ARG A 206 -6.54 -7.56 -12.90
N ILE A 207 -7.69 -7.14 -12.37
CA ILE A 207 -8.23 -7.72 -11.14
C ILE A 207 -8.56 -9.20 -11.35
N VAL A 208 -9.17 -9.55 -12.48
CA VAL A 208 -9.45 -10.94 -12.86
C VAL A 208 -8.17 -11.78 -12.82
N GLN A 209 -7.10 -11.31 -13.45
CA GLN A 209 -5.82 -12.02 -13.47
C GLN A 209 -5.16 -12.13 -12.09
N ILE A 210 -5.17 -11.04 -11.32
CA ILE A 210 -4.49 -10.93 -10.04
C ILE A 210 -5.20 -11.78 -8.98
N TYR A 211 -6.53 -11.69 -8.92
CA TYR A 211 -7.35 -12.43 -7.97
C TYR A 211 -7.92 -13.74 -8.54
N ARG A 212 -7.62 -14.07 -9.81
CA ARG A 212 -7.99 -15.34 -10.49
C ARG A 212 -9.46 -15.63 -10.43
N PHE A 213 -10.25 -14.64 -10.86
CA PHE A 213 -11.68 -14.85 -10.98
C PHE A 213 -11.99 -15.85 -12.09
N PRO A 214 -12.86 -16.85 -11.83
CA PRO A 214 -13.25 -17.77 -12.86
C PRO A 214 -14.11 -17.05 -13.92
N GLU A 215 -13.88 -17.38 -15.19
CA GLU A 215 -14.73 -16.97 -16.32
C GLU A 215 -14.94 -15.45 -16.46
N ASP A 216 -13.95 -14.63 -16.10
CA ASP A 216 -14.05 -13.16 -16.15
C ASP A 216 -15.19 -12.55 -15.31
N GLU A 217 -15.73 -13.29 -14.36
CA GLU A 217 -16.78 -12.82 -13.47
C GLU A 217 -16.24 -12.53 -12.07
N TRP A 218 -16.89 -11.58 -11.37
CA TRP A 218 -16.54 -11.28 -9.99
C TRP A 218 -16.74 -12.49 -9.09
N TYR A 219 -15.69 -12.89 -8.39
CA TYR A 219 -15.70 -14.01 -7.47
C TYR A 219 -15.29 -13.56 -6.07
N GLU A 220 -16.26 -13.17 -5.27
CA GLU A 220 -16.07 -12.63 -3.91
C GLU A 220 -15.14 -13.47 -3.02
N PRO A 221 -15.18 -14.83 -3.01
CA PRO A 221 -14.30 -15.63 -2.18
C PRO A 221 -12.82 -15.35 -2.38
N ASN A 222 -12.39 -15.00 -3.59
CA ASN A 222 -10.99 -14.70 -3.88
C ASN A 222 -10.52 -13.34 -3.34
N THR A 223 -11.44 -12.49 -2.89
CA THR A 223 -11.14 -11.15 -2.35
C THR A 223 -11.35 -11.06 -0.85
N VAL A 224 -11.78 -12.12 -0.20
CA VAL A 224 -12.01 -12.15 1.26
C VAL A 224 -10.75 -11.74 2.00
N GLY A 225 -10.88 -10.73 2.87
CA GLY A 225 -9.75 -10.17 3.61
C GLY A 225 -8.89 -9.16 2.82
N PHE A 226 -9.10 -9.02 1.51
CA PHE A 226 -8.29 -8.17 0.62
C PHE A 226 -9.08 -7.06 -0.06
N ASN A 227 -10.33 -6.82 0.33
CA ASN A 227 -11.11 -5.64 -0.05
C ASN A 227 -11.34 -4.74 1.17
N PRO A 228 -10.58 -3.65 1.36
CA PRO A 228 -10.61 -2.82 2.56
C PRO A 228 -12.00 -2.31 2.92
N TYR A 229 -12.81 -1.98 1.93
CA TYR A 229 -14.16 -1.48 2.14
C TYR A 229 -15.07 -2.52 2.82
N LYS A 230 -14.92 -3.80 2.48
CA LYS A 230 -15.70 -4.91 3.05
C LYS A 230 -15.11 -5.43 4.35
N THR A 231 -13.80 -5.34 4.53
CA THR A 231 -13.09 -5.82 5.72
C THR A 231 -12.92 -4.76 6.80
N ARG A 232 -13.48 -3.56 6.62
CA ARG A 232 -13.32 -2.43 7.55
C ARG A 232 -13.78 -2.67 8.98
N SER A 233 -14.70 -3.62 9.19
CA SER A 233 -15.06 -4.07 10.55
C SER A 233 -15.65 -5.48 10.55
N PHE A 234 -15.45 -6.20 11.64
CA PHE A 234 -16.10 -7.49 11.88
C PHE A 234 -16.47 -7.64 13.37
N ILE A 235 -17.35 -8.60 13.66
CA ILE A 235 -17.62 -9.01 15.03
C ILE A 235 -16.72 -10.19 15.35
N ASN A 236 -15.87 -10.07 16.37
CA ASN A 236 -14.99 -11.16 16.80
C ASN A 236 -15.75 -12.25 17.56
N GLN A 237 -15.04 -13.33 17.96
CA GLN A 237 -15.63 -14.45 18.69
C GLN A 237 -16.20 -14.06 20.06
N GLU A 238 -15.77 -12.95 20.63
CA GLU A 238 -16.26 -12.39 21.89
C GLU A 238 -17.50 -11.50 21.72
N GLY A 239 -18.03 -11.38 20.51
CA GLY A 239 -19.16 -10.50 20.17
C GLY A 239 -18.81 -9.02 20.11
N LYS A 240 -17.51 -8.67 20.16
CA LYS A 240 -17.06 -7.28 20.06
C LYS A 240 -16.80 -6.93 18.60
N ARG A 241 -17.22 -5.71 18.22
CA ARG A 241 -16.85 -5.14 16.93
C ARG A 241 -15.37 -4.78 16.94
N VAL A 242 -14.62 -5.36 16.01
CA VAL A 242 -13.22 -5.05 15.79
C VAL A 242 -13.10 -4.28 14.48
N VAL A 243 -12.38 -3.17 14.49
CA VAL A 243 -12.04 -2.44 13.28
C VAL A 243 -10.65 -2.85 12.83
N ILE A 244 -10.54 -3.12 11.58
CA ILE A 244 -9.29 -3.53 10.97
C ILE A 244 -8.85 -2.46 9.96
N PRO A 245 -7.61 -1.99 10.09
CA PRO A 245 -6.57 -2.33 11.06
C PRO A 245 -6.77 -1.62 12.41
N PRO A 246 -6.30 -2.19 13.53
CA PRO A 246 -6.42 -1.61 14.86
C PRO A 246 -5.35 -0.55 15.14
N CYS A 247 -5.12 0.36 14.22
CA CYS A 247 -4.15 1.45 14.35
C CYS A 247 -4.77 2.77 13.90
N PRO A 248 -4.24 3.92 14.35
CA PRO A 248 -4.66 5.23 13.88
C PRO A 248 -4.51 5.39 12.36
N ILE A 249 -5.51 6.01 11.73
CA ILE A 249 -5.55 6.24 10.29
C ILE A 249 -5.71 7.75 10.03
N LYS A 250 -4.97 8.28 9.07
CA LYS A 250 -5.27 9.59 8.47
C LYS A 250 -5.47 9.45 6.98
N VAL A 251 -6.51 10.09 6.46
CA VAL A 251 -6.91 10.06 5.05
C VAL A 251 -6.90 11.47 4.50
N TRP A 252 -6.32 11.64 3.33
CA TRP A 252 -6.41 12.86 2.50
C TRP A 252 -7.13 12.51 1.21
N GLN A 253 -8.15 13.29 0.87
CA GLN A 253 -8.93 13.10 -0.35
C GLN A 253 -9.24 14.46 -0.98
N GLY A 254 -9.09 14.57 -2.29
CA GLY A 254 -9.58 15.73 -3.01
C GLY A 254 -11.07 15.59 -3.34
N ASP A 255 -11.83 16.65 -3.19
CA ASP A 255 -13.27 16.65 -3.51
C ASP A 255 -13.56 16.62 -5.02
N SER A 256 -12.58 17.01 -5.82
CA SER A 256 -12.63 17.03 -7.29
C SER A 256 -11.91 15.83 -7.93
N ASP A 257 -11.70 14.74 -7.17
CA ASP A 257 -11.06 13.51 -7.66
C ASP A 257 -12.03 12.69 -8.53
N LEU A 258 -11.70 12.59 -9.83
CA LEU A 258 -12.48 11.84 -10.82
C LEU A 258 -12.01 10.38 -10.97
N THR A 259 -10.94 9.98 -10.28
CA THR A 259 -10.36 8.63 -10.34
C THR A 259 -10.79 7.77 -9.16
N VAL A 260 -10.76 8.36 -7.98
CA VAL A 260 -11.26 7.75 -6.74
C VAL A 260 -12.39 8.64 -6.21
N ASP A 261 -13.59 8.10 -6.19
CA ASP A 261 -14.79 8.85 -5.83
C ASP A 261 -14.73 9.33 -4.37
N PRO A 262 -14.77 10.67 -4.11
CA PRO A 262 -14.70 11.21 -2.77
C PRO A 262 -15.86 10.77 -1.87
N VAL A 263 -17.04 10.47 -2.44
CA VAL A 263 -18.21 9.99 -1.69
C VAL A 263 -17.91 8.63 -1.06
N MET A 264 -17.28 7.72 -1.79
CA MET A 264 -16.88 6.41 -1.28
C MET A 264 -15.86 6.52 -0.15
N VAL A 265 -14.86 7.40 -0.31
CA VAL A 265 -13.83 7.61 0.72
C VAL A 265 -14.43 8.23 1.98
N THR A 266 -15.32 9.21 1.81
CA THR A 266 -16.04 9.84 2.92
C THR A 266 -16.89 8.84 3.70
N GLU A 267 -17.66 7.99 3.00
CA GLU A 267 -18.47 6.94 3.65
C GLU A 267 -17.60 5.94 4.40
N PHE A 268 -16.47 5.54 3.81
CA PHE A 268 -15.50 4.68 4.50
C PHE A 268 -15.04 5.32 5.80
N VAL A 269 -14.61 6.57 5.78
CA VAL A 269 -14.14 7.33 6.96
C VAL A 269 -15.24 7.38 8.04
N GLU A 270 -16.46 7.73 7.66
CA GLU A 270 -17.58 7.80 8.59
C GLU A 270 -17.94 6.41 9.17
N SER A 271 -17.83 5.37 8.36
CA SER A 271 -18.01 4.00 8.83
C SER A 271 -16.97 3.59 9.87
N VAL A 272 -15.71 3.96 9.65
CA VAL A 272 -14.62 3.71 10.61
C VAL A 272 -14.83 4.50 11.90
N ARG A 273 -15.24 5.77 11.82
CA ARG A 273 -15.59 6.59 12.99
C ARG A 273 -16.72 5.97 13.80
N ARG A 274 -17.82 5.58 13.14
CA ARG A 274 -18.96 4.92 13.80
C ARG A 274 -18.59 3.62 14.51
N SER A 275 -17.52 2.95 14.08
CA SER A 275 -17.02 1.75 14.75
C SER A 275 -16.13 2.02 15.97
N GLY A 276 -15.84 3.28 16.27
CA GLY A 276 -15.04 3.71 17.41
C GLY A 276 -13.53 3.72 17.16
N SER A 277 -13.08 3.54 15.93
CA SER A 277 -11.66 3.63 15.58
C SER A 277 -11.22 5.06 15.33
N TYR A 278 -9.96 5.32 15.62
CA TYR A 278 -9.37 6.64 15.41
C TYR A 278 -9.01 6.84 13.95
N ILE A 279 -9.72 7.78 13.30
CA ILE A 279 -9.46 8.18 11.92
C ILE A 279 -9.59 9.70 11.76
N GLU A 280 -8.54 10.33 11.23
CA GLU A 280 -8.57 11.72 10.77
C GLU A 280 -8.87 11.77 9.27
N PHE A 281 -9.57 12.80 8.84
CA PHE A 281 -9.91 12.99 7.43
C PHE A 281 -9.72 14.44 7.03
N HIS A 282 -8.98 14.65 5.96
CA HIS A 282 -8.79 15.95 5.33
C HIS A 282 -9.34 15.91 3.91
N LEU A 283 -10.57 16.40 3.72
CA LEU A 283 -11.15 16.63 2.39
C LEU A 283 -10.66 17.97 1.87
N MET A 284 -9.97 17.96 0.74
CA MET A 284 -9.29 19.12 0.16
C MET A 284 -10.09 19.68 -1.01
N GLU A 285 -10.49 20.95 -0.88
CA GLU A 285 -11.30 21.65 -1.88
C GLU A 285 -10.53 21.87 -3.20
N GLY A 286 -11.16 21.57 -4.33
CA GLY A 286 -10.63 21.77 -5.67
C GLY A 286 -9.45 20.86 -6.05
N VAL A 287 -9.13 19.87 -5.20
CA VAL A 287 -8.02 18.94 -5.45
C VAL A 287 -8.52 17.71 -6.19
N GLY A 288 -7.87 17.38 -7.31
CA GLY A 288 -8.11 16.14 -8.07
C GLY A 288 -7.21 14.97 -7.59
N HIS A 289 -7.10 13.92 -8.43
CA HIS A 289 -6.31 12.71 -8.14
C HIS A 289 -4.80 12.96 -8.28
N LYS A 290 -4.22 13.73 -7.39
CA LYS A 290 -2.78 14.03 -7.39
C LYS A 290 -2.24 14.36 -6.01
N MET A 291 -1.01 13.95 -5.76
CA MET A 291 -0.24 14.35 -4.59
C MET A 291 0.15 15.83 -4.69
N ASN A 292 -0.02 16.58 -3.61
CA ASN A 292 0.46 17.94 -3.46
C ASN A 292 1.39 18.09 -2.23
N ASP A 293 2.00 19.27 -2.07
CA ASP A 293 2.97 19.49 -1.00
C ASP A 293 2.32 19.55 0.39
N VAL A 294 1.05 19.98 0.47
CA VAL A 294 0.29 19.94 1.73
C VAL A 294 0.13 18.51 2.22
N MET A 295 -0.29 17.59 1.35
CA MET A 295 -0.42 16.17 1.69
C MET A 295 0.92 15.58 2.15
N ARG A 296 2.03 15.92 1.46
CA ARG A 296 3.37 15.42 1.83
C ARG A 296 3.79 15.91 3.21
N THR A 297 3.62 17.21 3.46
CA THR A 297 3.99 17.83 4.73
C THR A 297 3.13 17.29 5.87
N GLU A 298 1.82 17.21 5.66
CA GLU A 298 0.92 16.68 6.66
C GLU A 298 1.11 15.19 6.92
N LEU A 299 1.51 14.40 5.91
CA LEU A 299 1.86 12.98 6.10
C LEU A 299 3.06 12.85 7.04
N ALA A 300 4.10 13.64 6.84
CA ALA A 300 5.26 13.64 7.73
C ALA A 300 4.89 14.08 9.15
N MET A 301 4.12 15.18 9.29
CA MET A 301 3.63 15.65 10.60
C MET A 301 2.70 14.64 11.29
N TRP A 302 1.94 13.88 10.52
CA TRP A 302 1.11 12.80 11.06
C TRP A 302 1.96 11.70 11.66
N PHE A 303 2.99 11.27 10.95
CA PHE A 303 3.87 10.21 11.40
C PHE A 303 4.77 10.63 12.58
N ASP A 304 5.19 11.90 12.67
CA ASP A 304 5.95 12.44 13.81
C ASP A 304 5.23 12.27 15.17
N ARG A 305 3.93 12.01 15.16
CA ARG A 305 3.14 11.79 16.39
C ARG A 305 3.29 10.41 17.01
N PHE A 306 3.95 9.49 16.32
CA PHE A 306 4.02 8.08 16.68
C PHE A 306 5.45 7.54 16.89
N ILE A 307 6.45 8.38 16.80
CA ILE A 307 7.86 8.06 17.01
C ILE A 307 8.43 8.74 18.24
#